data_1d5a8f7429069731202cd91674c76f40
#
_entry.id   1d5a8f7429069731202cd91674c76f40
#
_cell.length_a   1.000
_cell.length_b   1.000
_cell.length_c   1.000
_cell.angle_alpha   90.00
_cell.angle_beta   90.00
_cell.angle_gamma   90.00
#
_symmetry.space_group_name_H-M   'P 1'
#
loop_
_entity.id
_entity.type
_entity.pdbx_description
1 polymer ?
#
loop_
_entity_poly.entity_id
_entity_poly.type
_entity_poly.pdbx_seq_one_letter_code
_entity_poly.pdbx_strand_id
1 'polypeptide(L)'
;MNFRRFHYGIFSQFISTNITTDLKGTDVADIYADFKFSEDGKEIISCPAGHRPKSNVYDINTQKCKASFPIEQCKNCPHFAECNPQLHVRVATIKLAKRTSCHAEQQRFLKTKKFSEYARFRNGVETIPAALRKRHNVDKMPARGLLRCRLYFGFK
;
A
#
# COMPACT_ATOMS: atom_id res chain seq x y z
N MET A 1 -18.88 11.71 -25.97
CA MET A 1 -17.86 12.09 -24.98
C MET A 1 -17.90 11.04 -23.84
N ASN A 2 -16.97 10.07 -23.91
CA ASN A 2 -16.96 8.92 -23.01
C ASN A 2 -16.01 9.14 -21.83
N PHE A 3 -16.50 9.73 -20.75
CA PHE A 3 -15.74 10.02 -19.53
C PHE A 3 -15.81 8.92 -18.46
N ARG A 4 -16.46 7.78 -18.75
CA ARG A 4 -16.82 6.78 -17.71
C ARG A 4 -15.94 5.54 -17.61
N ARG A 5 -14.90 5.36 -18.44
CA ARG A 5 -14.17 4.08 -18.48
C ARG A 5 -12.76 4.07 -17.88
N PHE A 6 -12.20 5.22 -17.52
CA PHE A 6 -10.79 5.28 -17.09
C PHE A 6 -10.53 5.19 -15.57
N HIS A 7 -11.56 5.37 -14.74
CA HIS A 7 -11.35 5.43 -13.29
C HIS A 7 -11.59 4.11 -12.53
N TYR A 8 -12.25 3.12 -13.13
CA TYR A 8 -12.58 1.87 -12.42
C TYR A 8 -11.41 0.87 -12.35
N GLY A 9 -10.49 0.89 -13.29
CA GLY A 9 -9.41 -0.10 -13.36
C GLY A 9 -8.33 0.08 -12.27
N ILE A 10 -7.96 1.32 -11.99
CA ILE A 10 -6.92 1.63 -10.97
C ILE A 10 -7.48 1.48 -9.55
N PHE A 11 -8.75 1.84 -9.37
CA PHE A 11 -9.43 1.72 -8.07
C PHE A 11 -9.69 0.25 -7.68
N SER A 12 -9.96 -0.62 -8.65
CA SER A 12 -10.23 -2.04 -8.43
C SER A 12 -8.98 -2.80 -7.97
N GLN A 13 -7.80 -2.49 -8.49
CA GLN A 13 -6.54 -3.09 -8.02
C GLN A 13 -6.16 -2.61 -6.61
N PHE A 14 -6.52 -1.38 -6.24
CA PHE A 14 -6.26 -0.84 -4.90
C PHE A 14 -7.25 -1.35 -3.84
N ILE A 15 -8.48 -1.67 -4.20
CA ILE A 15 -9.49 -2.16 -3.26
C ILE A 15 -9.30 -3.65 -2.95
N SER A 16 -8.70 -4.42 -3.87
CA SER A 16 -8.43 -5.84 -3.66
C SER A 16 -7.29 -6.13 -2.67
N THR A 17 -6.41 -5.18 -2.44
CA THR A 17 -5.45 -5.26 -1.34
C THR A 17 -6.07 -4.51 -0.16
N ASN A 18 -6.38 -5.22 0.93
CA ASN A 18 -6.81 -4.65 2.20
C ASN A 18 -5.87 -3.51 2.60
N ILE A 19 -6.14 -2.31 2.08
CA ILE A 19 -5.54 -1.07 2.54
C ILE A 19 -6.24 -0.76 3.85
N THR A 20 -5.90 -1.53 4.87
CA THR A 20 -6.12 -1.11 6.23
C THR A 20 -5.33 0.17 6.40
N THR A 21 -6.00 1.22 6.78
CA THR A 21 -5.48 2.56 7.11
C THR A 21 -4.46 2.57 8.25
N ASP A 22 -3.99 1.42 8.69
CA ASP A 22 -2.91 1.25 9.65
C ASP A 22 -1.54 1.42 8.99
N LEU A 23 -1.34 2.60 8.39
CA LEU A 23 -0.02 3.14 8.06
C LEU A 23 0.74 3.60 9.33
N LYS A 24 0.36 3.14 10.50
CA LYS A 24 1.13 3.20 11.74
C LYS A 24 2.21 2.12 11.77
N GLY A 25 2.89 1.92 10.65
CA GLY A 25 4.06 1.06 10.55
C GLY A 25 5.33 1.91 10.54
N THR A 26 6.40 1.35 11.05
CA THR A 26 7.76 1.87 10.88
C THR A 26 8.00 2.23 9.42
N ASP A 27 8.62 3.38 9.17
CA ASP A 27 9.03 3.79 7.83
C ASP A 27 9.84 2.67 7.18
N VAL A 28 9.35 2.23 6.04
CA VAL A 28 9.99 1.19 5.24
C VAL A 28 10.83 1.87 4.18
N ALA A 29 12.07 1.40 3.97
CA ALA A 29 12.92 1.97 2.94
C ALA A 29 12.25 1.86 1.56
N ASP A 30 12.23 2.97 0.83
CA ASP A 30 11.55 3.08 -0.48
C ASP A 30 12.09 2.06 -1.50
N ILE A 31 13.35 1.62 -1.35
CA ILE A 31 14.00 0.64 -2.23
C ILE A 31 13.30 -0.72 -2.26
N TYR A 32 12.59 -1.09 -1.19
CA TYR A 32 11.87 -2.37 -1.14
C TYR A 32 10.67 -2.44 -2.08
N ALA A 33 10.20 -1.30 -2.60
CA ALA A 33 9.17 -1.27 -3.63
C ALA A 33 9.63 -1.84 -4.98
N ASP A 34 10.95 -1.78 -5.25
CA ASP A 34 11.52 -2.18 -6.54
C ASP A 34 11.90 -3.69 -6.60
N PHE A 35 11.69 -4.41 -5.50
CA PHE A 35 11.85 -5.87 -5.51
C PHE A 35 10.69 -6.54 -6.24
N LYS A 36 11.02 -7.38 -7.21
CA LYS A 36 10.02 -8.16 -7.94
C LYS A 36 9.80 -9.51 -7.27
N PHE A 37 8.55 -9.77 -6.91
CA PHE A 37 8.12 -11.04 -6.34
C PHE A 37 7.38 -11.89 -7.37
N SER A 38 7.35 -13.20 -7.16
CA SER A 38 6.44 -14.11 -7.83
C SER A 38 4.98 -13.73 -7.52
N GLU A 39 4.03 -14.17 -8.37
CA GLU A 39 2.60 -13.97 -8.15
C GLU A 39 2.17 -14.47 -6.78
N ASP A 40 2.66 -15.63 -6.37
CA ASP A 40 2.40 -16.22 -5.05
C ASP A 40 3.06 -15.46 -3.88
N GLY A 41 3.99 -14.54 -4.15
CA GLY A 41 4.71 -13.78 -3.14
C GLY A 41 5.69 -14.58 -2.29
N LYS A 42 5.96 -15.83 -2.67
CA LYS A 42 6.86 -16.74 -1.93
C LYS A 42 8.31 -16.65 -2.37
N GLU A 43 8.56 -16.11 -3.56
CA GLU A 43 9.90 -16.00 -4.14
C GLU A 43 10.21 -14.58 -4.59
N ILE A 44 11.45 -14.17 -4.44
CA ILE A 44 11.97 -12.93 -5.01
C ILE A 44 12.57 -13.27 -6.37
N ILE A 45 12.04 -12.65 -7.43
CA ILE A 45 12.51 -12.86 -8.81
C ILE A 45 13.75 -12.04 -9.09
N SER A 46 13.73 -10.75 -8.68
CA SER A 46 14.88 -9.86 -8.90
C SER A 46 14.95 -8.78 -7.81
N CYS A 47 16.18 -8.33 -7.53
CA CYS A 47 16.45 -7.16 -6.70
C CYS A 47 16.30 -5.85 -7.52
N PRO A 48 16.32 -4.67 -6.89
CA PRO A 48 16.26 -3.37 -7.57
C PRO A 48 17.33 -3.17 -8.65
N ALA A 49 18.53 -3.72 -8.46
CA ALA A 49 19.60 -3.69 -9.45
C ALA A 49 19.42 -4.71 -10.60
N GLY A 50 18.32 -5.48 -10.62
CA GLY A 50 18.01 -6.46 -11.66
C GLY A 50 18.68 -7.84 -11.47
N HIS A 51 19.43 -8.06 -10.39
CA HIS A 51 20.06 -9.35 -10.14
C HIS A 51 19.06 -10.39 -9.66
N ARG A 52 19.20 -11.63 -10.15
CA ARG A 52 18.40 -12.76 -9.70
C ARG A 52 19.04 -13.41 -8.46
N PRO A 53 18.26 -13.84 -7.48
CA PRO A 53 18.80 -14.56 -6.34
C PRO A 53 19.30 -15.96 -6.76
N LYS A 54 20.34 -16.43 -6.09
CA LYS A 54 20.89 -17.77 -6.27
C LYS A 54 19.99 -18.84 -5.61
N SER A 55 19.34 -18.47 -4.51
CA SER A 55 18.40 -19.34 -3.82
C SER A 55 17.33 -18.50 -3.10
N ASN A 56 16.11 -19.05 -3.05
CA ASN A 56 14.99 -18.51 -2.29
C ASN A 56 14.53 -19.55 -1.28
N VAL A 57 14.29 -19.11 -0.05
CA VAL A 57 13.70 -19.93 1.02
C VAL A 57 12.55 -19.15 1.62
N TYR A 58 11.35 -19.69 1.53
CA TYR A 58 10.15 -19.08 2.12
C TYR A 58 9.87 -19.67 3.50
N ASP A 59 9.75 -18.81 4.48
CA ASP A 59 9.36 -19.18 5.84
C ASP A 59 7.86 -18.90 6.04
N ILE A 60 7.12 -19.97 6.24
CA ILE A 60 5.65 -19.92 6.40
C ILE A 60 5.26 -19.21 7.70
N ASN A 61 6.04 -19.36 8.77
CA ASN A 61 5.70 -18.79 10.08
C ASN A 61 5.84 -17.27 10.08
N THR A 62 6.90 -16.76 9.48
CA THR A 62 7.16 -15.31 9.40
C THR A 62 6.63 -14.66 8.13
N GLN A 63 6.14 -15.45 7.17
CA GLN A 63 5.71 -15.00 5.84
C GLN A 63 6.78 -14.17 5.10
N LYS A 64 8.04 -14.48 5.35
CA LYS A 64 9.19 -13.80 4.74
C LYS A 64 9.90 -14.71 3.77
N CYS A 65 10.33 -14.15 2.64
CA CYS A 65 11.22 -14.77 1.71
C CYS A 65 12.68 -14.39 2.06
N LYS A 66 13.53 -15.37 2.24
CA LYS A 66 14.98 -15.21 2.37
C LYS A 66 15.63 -15.48 1.03
N ALA A 67 16.07 -14.43 0.36
CA ALA A 67 16.79 -14.52 -0.91
C ALA A 67 18.29 -14.39 -0.68
N SER A 68 19.06 -15.22 -1.34
CA SER A 68 20.53 -15.22 -1.27
C SER A 68 21.12 -14.78 -2.61
N PHE A 69 21.98 -13.78 -2.59
CA PHE A 69 22.65 -13.22 -3.76
C PHE A 69 24.16 -13.45 -3.67
N PRO A 70 24.89 -13.50 -4.79
CA PRO A 70 26.35 -13.49 -4.79
C PRO A 70 26.88 -12.23 -4.10
N ILE A 71 27.86 -12.39 -3.21
CA ILE A 71 28.39 -11.28 -2.41
C ILE A 71 29.01 -10.17 -3.27
N GLU A 72 29.67 -10.54 -4.37
CA GLU A 72 30.32 -9.61 -5.29
C GLU A 72 29.32 -8.63 -5.94
N GLN A 73 28.16 -9.15 -6.34
CA GLN A 73 27.11 -8.34 -6.93
C GLN A 73 26.50 -7.35 -5.93
N CYS A 74 26.36 -7.76 -4.67
CA CYS A 74 25.82 -6.89 -3.64
C CYS A 74 26.82 -5.83 -3.18
N LYS A 75 28.11 -6.17 -3.03
CA LYS A 75 29.13 -5.19 -2.62
C LYS A 75 29.32 -4.05 -3.61
N ASN A 76 29.20 -4.34 -4.91
CA ASN A 76 29.37 -3.36 -5.99
C ASN A 76 28.03 -2.69 -6.38
N CYS A 77 26.95 -2.96 -5.65
CA CYS A 77 25.62 -2.44 -5.96
C CYS A 77 25.46 -1.01 -5.46
N PRO A 78 24.96 -0.07 -6.28
CA PRO A 78 24.70 1.31 -5.86
C PRO A 78 23.66 1.39 -4.73
N HIS A 79 22.76 0.42 -4.65
CA HIS A 79 21.71 0.36 -3.64
C HIS A 79 22.10 -0.41 -2.37
N PHE A 80 23.39 -0.70 -2.19
CA PHE A 80 23.86 -1.52 -1.06
C PHE A 80 23.47 -0.94 0.30
N ALA A 81 23.64 0.37 0.48
CA ALA A 81 23.33 1.06 1.73
C ALA A 81 21.86 1.05 2.09
N GLU A 82 20.98 1.20 1.09
CA GLU A 82 19.54 1.22 1.27
C GLU A 82 18.95 -0.18 1.45
N CYS A 83 19.46 -1.14 0.67
CA CYS A 83 19.06 -2.54 0.75
C CYS A 83 19.45 -3.21 2.07
N ASN A 84 20.58 -2.80 2.64
CA ASN A 84 21.19 -3.33 3.87
C ASN A 84 21.15 -4.87 3.96
N PRO A 85 21.75 -5.61 3.00
CA PRO A 85 21.75 -7.06 3.01
C PRO A 85 22.65 -7.61 4.14
N GLN A 86 22.24 -8.72 4.74
CA GLN A 86 23.09 -9.45 5.68
C GLN A 86 24.22 -10.15 4.92
N LEU A 87 25.45 -9.74 5.16
CA LEU A 87 26.63 -10.33 4.51
C LEU A 87 27.09 -11.58 5.24
N HIS A 88 27.30 -12.65 4.47
CA HIS A 88 27.97 -13.88 4.89
C HIS A 88 29.24 -14.07 4.05
N VAL A 89 30.04 -15.08 4.36
CA VAL A 89 31.34 -15.29 3.71
C VAL A 89 31.27 -15.36 2.17
N ARG A 90 30.23 -15.99 1.62
CA ARG A 90 30.07 -16.20 0.16
C ARG A 90 28.78 -15.62 -0.43
N VAL A 91 27.83 -15.23 0.40
CA VAL A 91 26.51 -14.80 -0.03
C VAL A 91 26.04 -13.60 0.78
N ALA A 92 25.26 -12.75 0.15
CA ALA A 92 24.51 -11.70 0.80
C ALA A 92 23.03 -12.13 0.87
N THR A 93 22.40 -12.03 2.04
CA THR A 93 21.03 -12.48 2.23
C THR A 93 20.11 -11.32 2.57
N ILE A 94 18.92 -11.33 1.98
CA ILE A 94 17.85 -10.38 2.26
C ILE A 94 16.62 -11.16 2.71
N LYS A 95 16.02 -10.73 3.81
CA LYS A 95 14.75 -11.28 4.31
C LYS A 95 13.66 -10.24 4.10
N LEU A 96 12.75 -10.50 3.17
CA LEU A 96 11.70 -9.55 2.80
C LEU A 96 10.38 -10.27 2.62
N ALA A 97 9.30 -9.66 3.12
CA ALA A 97 7.94 -10.11 2.86
C ALA A 97 7.33 -9.34 1.69
N LYS A 98 6.49 -9.96 0.86
CA LYS A 98 5.74 -9.28 -0.21
C LYS A 98 4.94 -8.09 0.35
N ARG A 99 4.36 -8.25 1.56
CA ARG A 99 3.66 -7.18 2.25
C ARG A 99 4.51 -5.94 2.47
N THR A 100 5.80 -6.10 2.80
CA THR A 100 6.74 -4.99 3.01
C THR A 100 7.01 -4.24 1.70
N SER A 101 7.16 -4.95 0.58
CA SER A 101 7.30 -4.36 -0.74
C SER A 101 6.06 -3.57 -1.15
N CYS A 102 4.86 -4.14 -0.99
CA CYS A 102 3.61 -3.44 -1.25
C CYS A 102 3.44 -2.19 -0.35
N HIS A 103 3.89 -2.26 0.90
CA HIS A 103 3.85 -1.12 1.81
C HIS A 103 4.78 0.01 1.37
N ALA A 104 5.99 -0.32 0.92
CA ALA A 104 6.93 0.66 0.36
C ALA A 104 6.38 1.31 -0.91
N GLU A 105 5.73 0.55 -1.79
CA GLU A 105 5.02 1.07 -2.97
C GLU A 105 3.91 2.06 -2.59
N GLN A 106 3.11 1.71 -1.60
CA GLN A 106 2.05 2.58 -1.08
C GLN A 106 2.61 3.86 -0.49
N GLN A 107 3.68 3.78 0.33
CA GLN A 107 4.34 4.97 0.87
C GLN A 107 4.87 5.89 -0.24
N ARG A 108 5.48 5.31 -1.28
CA ARG A 108 5.94 6.06 -2.46
C ARG A 108 4.77 6.74 -3.16
N PHE A 109 3.64 6.07 -3.32
CA PHE A 109 2.43 6.64 -3.92
C PHE A 109 1.87 7.80 -3.09
N LEU A 110 1.84 7.68 -1.74
CA LEU A 110 1.37 8.74 -0.84
C LEU A 110 2.17 10.04 -0.96
N LYS A 111 3.45 9.96 -1.34
CA LYS A 111 4.33 11.12 -1.56
C LYS A 111 4.08 11.81 -2.92
N THR A 112 3.24 11.24 -3.80
CA THR A 112 3.00 11.80 -5.14
C THR A 112 1.99 12.95 -5.14
N LYS A 113 2.13 13.88 -6.10
CA LYS A 113 1.16 14.96 -6.33
C LYS A 113 -0.25 14.41 -6.63
N LYS A 114 -0.33 13.29 -7.35
CA LYS A 114 -1.61 12.62 -7.65
C LYS A 114 -2.36 12.26 -6.37
N PHE A 115 -1.66 11.71 -5.37
CA PHE A 115 -2.30 11.40 -4.10
C PHE A 115 -2.79 12.66 -3.38
N SER A 116 -2.03 13.76 -3.41
CA SER A 116 -2.45 15.04 -2.83
C SER A 116 -3.75 15.56 -3.46
N GLU A 117 -3.92 15.41 -4.77
CA GLU A 117 -5.17 15.76 -5.47
C GLU A 117 -6.32 14.87 -5.03
N TYR A 118 -6.12 13.55 -4.95
CA TYR A 118 -7.14 12.62 -4.43
C TYR A 118 -7.50 12.90 -2.98
N ALA A 119 -6.53 13.22 -2.13
CA ALA A 119 -6.76 13.55 -0.73
C ALA A 119 -7.61 14.81 -0.59
N ARG A 120 -7.38 15.85 -1.41
CA ARG A 120 -8.22 17.05 -1.46
C ARG A 120 -9.66 16.73 -1.85
N PHE A 121 -9.84 15.90 -2.88
CA PHE A 121 -11.17 15.49 -3.33
C PHE A 121 -11.90 14.69 -2.23
N ARG A 122 -11.22 13.73 -1.62
CA ARG A 122 -11.76 12.94 -0.51
C ARG A 122 -12.16 13.81 0.68
N ASN A 123 -11.30 14.73 1.09
CA ASN A 123 -11.60 15.66 2.17
C ASN A 123 -12.84 16.50 1.86
N GLY A 124 -13.02 16.92 0.60
CA GLY A 124 -14.22 17.62 0.15
C GLY A 124 -15.49 16.78 0.34
N VAL A 125 -15.44 15.49 -0.01
CA VAL A 125 -16.60 14.59 0.16
C VAL A 125 -16.88 14.31 1.64
N GLU A 126 -15.87 14.17 2.48
CA GLU A 126 -16.03 13.92 3.93
C GLU A 126 -16.57 15.15 4.69
N THR A 127 -16.43 16.36 4.17
CA THR A 127 -16.99 17.57 4.79
C THR A 127 -18.53 17.59 4.78
N ILE A 128 -19.17 16.97 3.77
CA ILE A 128 -20.64 16.92 3.66
C ILE A 128 -21.25 16.15 4.84
N PRO A 129 -20.85 14.89 5.15
CA PRO A 129 -21.34 14.19 6.33
C PRO A 129 -21.06 14.93 7.64
N ALA A 130 -19.88 15.54 7.77
CA ALA A 130 -19.52 16.31 8.96
C ALA A 130 -20.42 17.55 9.14
N ALA A 131 -20.73 18.26 8.05
CA ALA A 131 -21.65 19.38 8.06
C ALA A 131 -23.08 18.96 8.43
N LEU A 132 -23.55 17.82 7.87
CA LEU A 132 -24.86 17.25 8.21
C LEU A 132 -24.96 16.87 9.69
N ARG A 133 -23.90 16.25 10.24
CA ARG A 133 -23.84 15.92 11.67
C ARG A 133 -23.89 17.16 12.56
N LYS A 134 -23.07 18.16 12.25
CA LYS A 134 -22.98 19.40 13.06
C LYS A 134 -24.18 20.30 12.93
N ARG A 135 -24.68 20.54 11.71
CA ARG A 135 -25.76 21.49 11.43
C ARG A 135 -27.14 20.90 11.60
N HIS A 136 -27.30 19.63 11.29
CA HIS A 136 -28.61 18.97 11.23
C HIS A 136 -28.79 17.87 12.27
N ASN A 137 -27.82 17.62 13.15
CA ASN A 137 -27.87 16.60 14.21
C ASN A 137 -28.31 15.22 13.69
N VAL A 138 -27.79 14.80 12.52
CA VAL A 138 -28.24 13.58 11.85
C VAL A 138 -28.05 12.34 12.71
N ASP A 139 -27.00 12.32 13.56
CA ASP A 139 -26.73 11.21 14.49
C ASP A 139 -27.74 11.13 15.65
N LYS A 140 -28.47 12.23 15.91
CA LYS A 140 -29.48 12.32 16.97
C LYS A 140 -30.88 12.55 16.39
N MET A 141 -31.23 11.78 15.36
CA MET A 141 -32.53 11.91 14.74
C MET A 141 -33.67 11.56 15.72
N PRO A 142 -34.63 12.46 15.92
CA PRO A 142 -35.77 12.21 16.82
C PRO A 142 -36.78 11.23 16.23
N ALA A 143 -36.60 10.87 14.95
CA ALA A 143 -37.52 10.00 14.23
C ALA A 143 -36.90 8.62 13.94
N ARG A 144 -37.63 7.55 14.24
CA ARG A 144 -37.31 6.17 13.90
C ARG A 144 -38.15 5.69 12.73
N GLY A 145 -37.55 4.96 11.82
CA GLY A 145 -38.20 4.38 10.64
C GLY A 145 -38.01 5.23 9.36
N LEU A 146 -37.90 4.51 8.24
CA LEU A 146 -37.51 5.10 6.95
C LEU A 146 -38.45 6.24 6.49
N LEU A 147 -39.76 6.08 6.65
CA LEU A 147 -40.76 7.08 6.23
C LEU A 147 -40.62 8.37 7.03
N ARG A 148 -40.53 8.26 8.36
CA ARG A 148 -40.35 9.42 9.25
C ARG A 148 -39.02 10.14 9.02
N CYS A 149 -37.98 9.40 8.77
CA CYS A 149 -36.67 9.97 8.42
C CYS A 149 -36.72 10.72 7.09
N ARG A 150 -37.39 10.19 6.08
CA ARG A 150 -37.61 10.89 4.78
C ARG A 150 -38.37 12.17 4.96
N LEU A 151 -39.44 12.17 5.73
CA LEU A 151 -40.22 13.37 6.02
C LEU A 151 -39.39 14.41 6.77
N TYR A 152 -38.65 14.00 7.78
CA TYR A 152 -37.79 14.89 8.56
C TYR A 152 -36.72 15.59 7.69
N PHE A 153 -36.08 14.86 6.75
CA PHE A 153 -35.11 15.44 5.83
C PHE A 153 -35.77 16.26 4.71
N GLY A 154 -36.97 15.91 4.29
CA GLY A 154 -37.69 16.63 3.24
C GLY A 154 -38.23 18.02 3.66
N PHE A 155 -38.35 18.27 4.98
CA PHE A 155 -38.81 19.53 5.54
C PHE A 155 -37.69 20.44 6.07
N LYS A 156 -36.41 20.03 5.94
CA LYS A 156 -35.23 20.84 6.24
C LYS A 156 -34.49 21.24 4.99
#